data_d8f64f2092f85a3a2a389f08394f19ff
#
_entry.id   d8f64f2092f85a3a2a389f08394f19ff
#
_cell.length_a   1.000
_cell.length_b   1.000
_cell.length_c   1.000
_cell.angle_alpha   90.00
_cell.angle_beta   90.00
_cell.angle_gamma   90.00
#
_symmetry.space_group_name_H-M   'P 1'
#
loop_
_entity.id
_entity.type
_entity.pdbx_description
1 polymer ?
#
loop_
_entity_poly.entity_id
_entity_poly.type
_entity_poly.pdbx_seq_one_letter_code
_entity_poly.pdbx_strand_id
1 'polypeptide(L)'
;MSIANFKDINQTPKNMRNAFYFIVSLLVLASAISCKDSKPKAVMTQENGQTDTLATGDSTVYGTMVDGGMNSIVLLTDNGDTIVYLTNPNDTVDVVKGGKLNGDRFAIIGYKEYGDRFMRSAINLTSLLGNWISLDRNFEIKEDGTVTSGLQSEKNPWTSWKIWNGKLILSKDTFEVDNLGADSLALENKNGIFVFTRGK
;
A
#
# COMPACT_ATOMS: atom_id res chain seq x y z
N MET A 1 -51.70 7.89 70.88
CA MET A 1 -50.98 8.95 70.24
C MET A 1 -49.65 9.08 70.95
N SER A 2 -48.62 8.39 70.45
CA SER A 2 -47.31 8.35 71.14
C SER A 2 -46.22 8.52 70.08
N ILE A 3 -45.50 9.58 70.24
CA ILE A 3 -44.41 10.00 69.37
C ILE A 3 -43.15 9.22 69.79
N ALA A 4 -42.68 8.29 68.97
CA ALA A 4 -41.45 7.58 69.22
C ALA A 4 -40.25 8.45 68.77
N ASN A 5 -39.35 8.69 69.74
CA ASN A 5 -38.08 9.40 69.61
C ASN A 5 -37.12 8.67 68.68
N PHE A 6 -36.65 9.36 67.68
CA PHE A 6 -35.57 8.93 66.80
C PHE A 6 -34.26 9.55 67.33
N LYS A 7 -33.56 8.84 68.18
CA LYS A 7 -32.18 9.12 68.60
C LYS A 7 -31.47 7.81 68.83
N ASP A 8 -30.30 7.67 68.24
CA ASP A 8 -29.22 6.68 68.40
C ASP A 8 -29.03 5.70 67.27
N ILE A 9 -28.52 6.25 66.16
CA ILE A 9 -27.72 5.43 65.27
C ILE A 9 -26.44 6.25 64.95
N ASN A 10 -25.48 6.29 65.85
CA ASN A 10 -24.10 6.73 65.54
C ASN A 10 -23.15 6.29 66.66
N GLN A 11 -23.03 4.96 66.87
CA GLN A 11 -21.88 4.41 67.58
C GLN A 11 -21.30 3.24 66.79
N THR A 12 -20.34 3.55 65.95
CA THR A 12 -19.44 2.55 65.39
C THR A 12 -18.51 2.06 66.54
N PRO A 13 -18.45 0.76 66.78
CA PRO A 13 -17.62 0.23 67.85
C PRO A 13 -16.13 0.52 67.58
N LYS A 14 -15.43 1.03 68.64
CA LYS A 14 -14.01 1.40 68.59
C LYS A 14 -13.09 0.30 68.05
N ASN A 15 -13.51 -0.94 68.13
CA ASN A 15 -12.74 -2.07 67.56
C ASN A 15 -12.70 -2.17 66.05
N MET A 16 -13.70 -1.67 65.32
CA MET A 16 -13.68 -1.65 63.85
C MET A 16 -12.75 -0.57 63.29
N ARG A 17 -12.56 0.53 63.98
CA ARG A 17 -11.63 1.59 63.57
C ARG A 17 -10.17 1.12 63.60
N ASN A 18 -9.79 0.34 64.62
CA ASN A 18 -8.46 -0.21 64.72
C ASN A 18 -8.19 -1.29 63.65
N ALA A 19 -9.20 -2.12 63.32
CA ALA A 19 -9.09 -3.12 62.26
C ALA A 19 -8.92 -2.46 60.89
N PHE A 20 -9.60 -1.30 60.64
CA PHE A 20 -9.47 -0.56 59.39
C PHE A 20 -8.07 0.03 59.19
N TYR A 21 -7.46 0.56 60.26
CA TYR A 21 -6.08 1.06 60.19
C TYR A 21 -5.05 -0.06 59.99
N PHE A 22 -5.28 -1.25 60.50
CA PHE A 22 -4.41 -2.42 60.26
C PHE A 22 -4.48 -2.91 58.83
N ILE A 23 -5.68 -2.93 58.23
CA ILE A 23 -5.85 -3.32 56.80
C ILE A 23 -5.23 -2.29 55.86
N VAL A 24 -5.39 -0.99 56.13
CA VAL A 24 -4.79 0.08 55.31
C VAL A 24 -3.27 0.08 55.48
N SER A 25 -2.74 -0.17 56.70
CA SER A 25 -1.29 -0.28 56.94
C SER A 25 -0.67 -1.48 56.23
N LEU A 26 -1.37 -2.62 56.18
CA LEU A 26 -0.88 -3.83 55.50
C LEU A 26 -0.87 -3.65 53.95
N LEU A 27 -1.81 -2.88 53.38
CA LEU A 27 -1.88 -2.58 51.94
C LEU A 27 -0.75 -1.64 51.50
N VAL A 28 -0.26 -0.75 52.38
CA VAL A 28 0.84 0.17 52.06
C VAL A 28 2.20 -0.52 52.11
N LEU A 29 2.35 -1.59 52.89
CA LEU A 29 3.60 -2.36 52.95
C LEU A 29 3.76 -3.38 51.81
N ALA A 30 2.70 -3.71 51.05
CA ALA A 30 2.76 -4.63 49.94
C ALA A 30 3.19 -3.97 48.60
N SER A 31 3.35 -2.63 48.55
CA SER A 31 3.67 -1.89 47.33
C SER A 31 5.16 -1.57 47.11
N ALA A 32 6.06 -2.13 47.94
CA ALA A 32 7.48 -1.77 47.89
C ALA A 32 8.43 -2.89 47.45
N ILE A 33 7.95 -3.95 46.78
CA ILE A 33 8.82 -4.98 46.21
C ILE A 33 8.37 -5.29 44.78
N SER A 34 8.75 -4.45 43.82
CA SER A 34 8.97 -4.86 42.45
C SER A 34 9.67 -3.75 41.67
N CYS A 35 10.94 -3.50 41.95
CA CYS A 35 11.84 -2.94 40.96
C CYS A 35 12.73 -4.10 40.49
N LYS A 36 12.35 -4.73 39.41
CA LYS A 36 13.24 -5.51 38.56
C LYS A 36 13.19 -4.88 37.19
N ASP A 37 14.33 -4.33 36.78
CA ASP A 37 14.56 -3.77 35.48
C ASP A 37 14.07 -4.72 34.38
N SER A 38 12.91 -4.44 33.87
CA SER A 38 12.49 -4.87 32.53
C SER A 38 12.13 -3.59 31.80
N LYS A 39 12.99 -3.24 30.85
CA LYS A 39 12.67 -2.21 29.85
C LYS A 39 11.23 -2.42 29.41
N PRO A 40 10.39 -1.38 29.41
CA PRO A 40 9.04 -1.50 28.87
C PRO A 40 9.19 -1.87 27.41
N LYS A 41 8.83 -3.10 27.03
CA LYS A 41 8.46 -3.40 25.67
C LYS A 41 7.27 -2.50 25.38
N ALA A 42 7.49 -1.52 24.53
CA ALA A 42 6.41 -0.73 23.98
C ALA A 42 5.43 -1.72 23.37
N VAL A 43 4.27 -1.88 23.98
CA VAL A 43 3.09 -2.43 23.34
C VAL A 43 2.72 -1.36 22.34
N MET A 44 3.18 -1.53 21.09
CA MET A 44 2.64 -0.79 19.98
C MET A 44 1.19 -1.22 19.83
N THR A 45 0.29 -0.41 20.37
CA THR A 45 -1.06 -0.33 19.85
C THR A 45 -0.88 -0.08 18.35
N GLN A 46 -1.29 -1.03 17.52
CA GLN A 46 -1.38 -0.83 16.08
C GLN A 46 -2.45 0.23 15.84
N GLU A 47 -2.06 1.48 15.92
CA GLU A 47 -2.69 2.48 15.07
C GLU A 47 -2.31 2.11 13.64
N ASN A 48 -3.33 1.97 12.78
CA ASN A 48 -3.21 1.78 11.34
C ASN A 48 -2.53 3.00 10.69
N GLY A 49 -1.27 3.21 11.01
CA GLY A 49 -0.34 4.05 10.31
C GLY A 49 0.50 3.11 9.45
N GLN A 50 0.28 3.18 8.16
CA GLN A 50 1.03 2.49 7.13
C GLN A 50 2.51 2.84 7.30
N THR A 51 3.24 2.04 8.06
CA THR A 51 4.70 2.05 7.99
C THR A 51 5.05 1.47 6.63
N ASP A 52 5.55 2.31 5.73
CA ASP A 52 6.36 1.90 4.60
C ASP A 52 7.59 1.14 5.16
N THR A 53 7.38 -0.10 5.58
CA THR A 53 8.46 -1.06 5.63
C THR A 53 8.91 -1.18 4.18
N LEU A 54 10.13 -0.75 3.90
CA LEU A 54 10.82 -1.01 2.64
C LEU A 54 10.72 -2.51 2.38
N ALA A 55 9.68 -2.92 1.66
CA ALA A 55 9.54 -4.27 1.20
C ALA A 55 10.74 -4.51 0.28
N THR A 56 11.66 -5.35 0.69
CA THR A 56 12.84 -5.71 -0.10
C THR A 56 12.48 -6.55 -1.33
N GLY A 57 11.18 -6.81 -1.56
CA GLY A 57 10.64 -7.57 -2.67
C GLY A 57 9.73 -6.74 -3.59
N ASP A 58 9.37 -7.33 -4.72
CA ASP A 58 8.38 -6.77 -5.63
C ASP A 58 6.96 -6.94 -5.04
N SER A 59 6.25 -5.86 -4.86
CA SER A 59 4.86 -5.84 -4.38
C SER A 59 3.83 -5.71 -5.52
N THR A 60 4.28 -5.79 -6.76
CA THR A 60 3.42 -5.73 -7.94
C THR A 60 2.52 -6.95 -8.05
N VAL A 61 1.22 -6.74 -8.18
CA VAL A 61 0.25 -7.80 -8.46
C VAL A 61 -0.06 -7.81 -9.94
N TYR A 62 0.14 -8.97 -10.57
CA TYR A 62 -0.14 -9.19 -11.99
C TYR A 62 -1.44 -9.95 -12.16
N GLY A 63 -2.17 -9.65 -13.25
CA GLY A 63 -3.41 -10.35 -13.55
C GLY A 63 -4.10 -9.80 -14.79
N THR A 64 -5.27 -10.34 -15.07
CA THR A 64 -6.14 -9.93 -16.18
C THR A 64 -7.36 -9.21 -15.63
N MET A 65 -7.71 -8.07 -16.19
CA MET A 65 -8.94 -7.38 -15.87
C MET A 65 -10.13 -8.19 -16.38
N VAL A 66 -10.98 -8.66 -15.48
CA VAL A 66 -12.16 -9.46 -15.84
C VAL A 66 -13.45 -8.65 -15.79
N ASP A 67 -13.46 -7.57 -15.01
CA ASP A 67 -14.57 -6.63 -14.89
C ASP A 67 -14.05 -5.30 -14.32
N GLY A 68 -14.89 -4.29 -14.29
CA GLY A 68 -14.60 -3.00 -13.65
C GLY A 68 -15.52 -1.90 -14.12
N GLY A 69 -15.40 -0.77 -13.45
CA GLY A 69 -16.17 0.42 -13.73
C GLY A 69 -15.28 1.64 -13.93
N MET A 70 -15.90 2.82 -13.86
CA MET A 70 -15.16 4.08 -14.00
C MET A 70 -14.04 4.18 -12.94
N ASN A 71 -14.32 3.78 -11.71
CA ASN A 71 -13.42 3.94 -10.56
C ASN A 71 -12.94 2.59 -9.99
N SER A 72 -12.98 1.49 -10.77
CA SER A 72 -12.56 0.18 -10.28
C SER A 72 -11.94 -0.68 -11.37
N ILE A 73 -11.12 -1.64 -10.93
CA ILE A 73 -10.61 -2.77 -11.71
C ILE A 73 -10.88 -4.04 -10.90
N VAL A 74 -11.53 -5.01 -11.50
CA VAL A 74 -11.63 -6.38 -10.97
C VAL A 74 -10.56 -7.20 -11.65
N LEU A 75 -9.53 -7.57 -10.92
CA LEU A 75 -8.35 -8.26 -11.41
C LEU A 75 -8.42 -9.75 -11.03
N LEU A 76 -8.43 -10.63 -12.02
CA LEU A 76 -8.09 -12.03 -11.82
C LEU A 76 -6.56 -12.15 -11.82
N THR A 77 -5.98 -12.38 -10.66
CA THR A 77 -4.53 -12.44 -10.48
C THR A 77 -3.95 -13.71 -11.09
N ASP A 78 -2.65 -13.71 -11.36
CA ASP A 78 -1.95 -14.90 -11.87
C ASP A 78 -1.93 -16.05 -10.84
N ASN A 79 -2.20 -15.78 -9.57
CA ASN A 79 -2.38 -16.80 -8.52
C ASN A 79 -3.80 -17.38 -8.47
N GLY A 80 -4.72 -16.87 -9.31
CA GLY A 80 -6.12 -17.35 -9.37
C GLY A 80 -7.09 -16.61 -8.45
N ASP A 81 -6.63 -15.65 -7.65
CA ASP A 81 -7.48 -14.84 -6.79
C ASP A 81 -8.15 -13.72 -7.59
N THR A 82 -9.38 -13.37 -7.22
CA THR A 82 -10.06 -12.19 -7.75
C THR A 82 -9.98 -11.05 -6.73
N ILE A 83 -9.42 -9.92 -7.16
CA ILE A 83 -9.23 -8.73 -6.31
C ILE A 83 -9.93 -7.55 -6.96
N VAL A 84 -10.72 -6.82 -6.16
CA VAL A 84 -11.28 -5.53 -6.55
C VAL A 84 -10.36 -4.42 -6.07
N TYR A 85 -9.93 -3.59 -6.99
CA TYR A 85 -9.16 -2.37 -6.71
C TYR A 85 -10.00 -1.14 -7.06
N LEU A 86 -9.98 -0.14 -6.19
CA LEU A 86 -10.67 1.13 -6.37
C LEU A 86 -9.67 2.25 -6.68
N THR A 87 -10.11 3.26 -7.41
CA THR A 87 -9.41 4.55 -7.50
C THR A 87 -9.77 5.37 -6.25
N ASN A 88 -8.78 5.93 -5.58
CA ASN A 88 -9.05 6.82 -4.46
C ASN A 88 -9.60 8.16 -5.00
N PRO A 89 -10.77 8.63 -4.53
CA PRO A 89 -11.36 9.87 -5.00
C PRO A 89 -10.52 11.12 -4.67
N ASN A 90 -9.56 10.99 -3.76
CA ASN A 90 -8.63 12.07 -3.40
C ASN A 90 -7.37 12.10 -4.29
N ASP A 91 -7.17 11.13 -5.19
CA ASP A 91 -6.06 11.17 -6.12
C ASP A 91 -6.20 12.34 -7.07
N THR A 92 -5.14 13.13 -7.20
CA THR A 92 -5.08 14.30 -8.09
C THR A 92 -4.54 13.97 -9.48
N VAL A 93 -4.00 12.76 -9.64
CA VAL A 93 -3.44 12.24 -10.90
C VAL A 93 -4.08 10.92 -11.26
N ASP A 94 -4.16 10.63 -12.55
CA ASP A 94 -4.64 9.32 -13.00
C ASP A 94 -3.62 8.24 -12.64
N VAL A 95 -4.05 7.30 -11.79
CA VAL A 95 -3.23 6.16 -11.34
C VAL A 95 -3.26 4.99 -12.33
N VAL A 96 -4.19 5.01 -13.29
CA VAL A 96 -4.33 3.97 -14.32
C VAL A 96 -3.71 4.45 -15.62
N LYS A 97 -2.66 3.79 -16.05
CA LYS A 97 -1.94 4.10 -17.28
C LYS A 97 -2.26 3.06 -18.35
N GLY A 98 -2.68 3.50 -19.55
CA GLY A 98 -2.98 2.63 -20.68
C GLY A 98 -4.46 2.31 -20.89
N GLY A 99 -5.37 2.99 -20.15
CA GLY A 99 -6.81 2.74 -20.22
C GLY A 99 -7.21 1.42 -19.54
N LYS A 100 -8.50 1.07 -19.64
CA LYS A 100 -9.10 -0.11 -19.03
C LYS A 100 -10.00 -0.81 -20.04
N LEU A 101 -9.70 -2.07 -20.35
CA LEU A 101 -10.56 -2.93 -21.16
C LEU A 101 -10.55 -4.34 -20.56
N ASN A 102 -11.72 -4.98 -20.52
CA ASN A 102 -11.82 -6.38 -20.09
C ASN A 102 -10.95 -7.27 -20.99
N GLY A 103 -10.16 -8.13 -20.37
CA GLY A 103 -9.16 -8.96 -21.05
C GLY A 103 -7.75 -8.37 -21.05
N ASP A 104 -7.57 -7.10 -20.74
CA ASP A 104 -6.23 -6.51 -20.64
C ASP A 104 -5.45 -7.03 -19.45
N ARG A 105 -4.15 -7.18 -19.63
CA ARG A 105 -3.19 -7.52 -18.59
C ARG A 105 -2.76 -6.26 -17.83
N PHE A 106 -2.71 -6.38 -16.51
CA PHE A 106 -2.32 -5.29 -15.63
C PHE A 106 -1.21 -5.67 -14.66
N ALA A 107 -0.40 -4.69 -14.30
CA ALA A 107 0.51 -4.68 -13.18
C ALA A 107 0.05 -3.60 -12.19
N ILE A 108 -0.39 -4.00 -10.99
CA ILE A 108 -1.02 -3.10 -10.00
C ILE A 108 -0.22 -3.08 -8.71
N ILE A 109 0.05 -1.89 -8.19
CA ILE A 109 0.43 -1.64 -6.80
C ILE A 109 -0.81 -1.16 -6.07
N GLY A 110 -1.23 -1.91 -5.06
CA GLY A 110 -2.38 -1.57 -4.22
C GLY A 110 -1.99 -1.29 -2.77
N TYR A 111 -2.90 -0.62 -2.07
CA TYR A 111 -2.84 -0.43 -0.63
C TYR A 111 -4.23 -0.64 -0.02
N LYS A 112 -4.29 -0.87 1.30
CA LYS A 112 -5.55 -1.01 2.02
C LYS A 112 -5.80 0.24 2.83
N GLU A 113 -7.03 0.75 2.76
CA GLU A 113 -7.49 1.86 3.57
C GLU A 113 -8.99 1.67 3.86
N TYR A 114 -9.40 1.86 5.11
CA TYR A 114 -10.79 1.68 5.60
C TYR A 114 -11.47 0.34 5.20
N GLY A 115 -10.68 -0.71 5.02
CA GLY A 115 -11.17 -2.04 4.63
C GLY A 115 -11.21 -2.29 3.12
N ASP A 116 -11.11 -1.25 2.30
CA ASP A 116 -11.04 -1.33 0.85
C ASP A 116 -9.61 -1.43 0.32
N ARG A 117 -9.47 -1.85 -0.93
CA ARG A 117 -8.20 -1.86 -1.66
C ARG A 117 -8.20 -0.78 -2.72
N PHE A 118 -7.24 0.12 -2.64
CA PHE A 118 -7.05 1.20 -3.61
C PHE A 118 -5.82 0.93 -4.47
N MET A 119 -5.86 1.44 -5.70
CA MET A 119 -4.69 1.45 -6.59
C MET A 119 -3.79 2.63 -6.22
N ARG A 120 -2.50 2.38 -6.06
CA ARG A 120 -1.46 3.43 -6.06
C ARG A 120 -0.92 3.64 -7.47
N SER A 121 -0.84 2.56 -8.25
CA SER A 121 -0.42 2.56 -9.65
C SER A 121 -1.03 1.33 -10.34
N ALA A 122 -1.52 1.49 -11.53
CA ALA A 122 -2.00 0.41 -12.38
C ALA A 122 -1.52 0.65 -13.82
N ILE A 123 -0.66 -0.23 -14.32
CA ILE A 123 -0.11 -0.15 -15.67
C ILE A 123 -0.76 -1.24 -16.52
N ASN A 124 -1.42 -0.84 -17.60
CA ASN A 124 -1.98 -1.74 -18.59
C ASN A 124 -0.83 -2.28 -19.45
N LEU A 125 -0.48 -3.55 -19.24
CA LEU A 125 0.62 -4.20 -19.94
C LEU A 125 0.26 -4.46 -21.41
N THR A 126 -1.00 -4.74 -21.72
CA THR A 126 -1.47 -4.91 -23.09
C THR A 126 -1.25 -3.63 -23.91
N SER A 127 -1.55 -2.47 -23.31
CA SER A 127 -1.30 -1.18 -23.94
C SER A 127 0.17 -0.81 -24.01
N LEU A 128 1.00 -1.33 -23.09
CA LEU A 128 2.44 -1.05 -23.06
C LEU A 128 3.20 -1.78 -24.18
N LEU A 129 2.73 -2.98 -24.57
CA LEU A 129 3.35 -3.77 -25.64
C LEU A 129 3.30 -3.05 -26.99
N GLY A 130 4.30 -3.31 -27.82
CA GLY A 130 4.40 -2.82 -29.20
C GLY A 130 5.57 -1.91 -29.44
N ASN A 131 5.55 -1.24 -30.61
CA ASN A 131 6.65 -0.45 -31.10
C ASN A 131 6.51 1.02 -30.67
N TRP A 132 7.60 1.57 -30.12
CA TRP A 132 7.67 2.93 -29.60
C TRP A 132 8.82 3.71 -30.25
N ILE A 133 8.52 4.89 -30.78
CA ILE A 133 9.45 5.68 -31.58
C ILE A 133 9.59 7.09 -31.00
N SER A 134 10.84 7.54 -30.89
CA SER A 134 11.21 8.94 -30.68
C SER A 134 12.29 9.35 -31.68
N LEU A 135 12.79 10.57 -31.57
CA LEU A 135 13.90 11.04 -32.43
C LEU A 135 15.17 10.20 -32.26
N ASP A 136 15.43 9.74 -31.02
CA ASP A 136 16.70 9.12 -30.65
C ASP A 136 16.60 7.60 -30.45
N ARG A 137 15.37 7.08 -30.36
CA ARG A 137 15.11 5.66 -30.04
C ARG A 137 13.93 5.12 -30.82
N ASN A 138 14.08 3.88 -31.23
CA ASN A 138 13.01 3.06 -31.79
C ASN A 138 13.13 1.67 -31.16
N PHE A 139 12.13 1.24 -30.41
CA PHE A 139 12.17 -0.06 -29.73
C PHE A 139 10.79 -0.69 -29.65
N GLU A 140 10.77 -2.01 -29.60
CA GLU A 140 9.57 -2.80 -29.44
C GLU A 140 9.60 -3.52 -28.07
N ILE A 141 8.54 -3.35 -27.28
CA ILE A 141 8.29 -4.07 -26.04
C ILE A 141 7.46 -5.31 -26.38
N LYS A 142 7.98 -6.50 -26.08
CA LYS A 142 7.33 -7.78 -26.36
C LYS A 142 6.80 -8.46 -25.12
N GLU A 143 5.78 -9.30 -25.29
CA GLU A 143 5.11 -10.01 -24.19
C GLU A 143 6.04 -10.95 -23.42
N ASP A 144 7.08 -11.48 -24.09
CA ASP A 144 8.04 -12.42 -23.50
C ASP A 144 9.07 -11.74 -22.55
N GLY A 145 8.92 -10.44 -22.26
CA GLY A 145 9.84 -9.68 -21.41
C GLY A 145 11.07 -9.15 -22.16
N THR A 146 11.14 -9.36 -23.46
CA THR A 146 12.23 -8.81 -24.30
C THR A 146 11.90 -7.44 -24.87
N VAL A 147 12.95 -6.67 -25.16
CA VAL A 147 12.91 -5.42 -25.91
C VAL A 147 13.84 -5.54 -27.09
N THR A 148 13.39 -5.15 -28.28
CA THR A 148 14.22 -5.12 -29.47
C THR A 148 14.36 -3.69 -29.96
N SER A 149 15.62 -3.26 -30.25
CA SER A 149 15.85 -1.96 -30.88
C SER A 149 15.63 -2.03 -32.38
N GLY A 150 14.91 -1.04 -32.92
CA GLY A 150 14.75 -0.84 -34.36
C GLY A 150 15.93 -0.11 -35.02
N LEU A 151 16.89 0.39 -34.23
CA LEU A 151 18.05 1.15 -34.74
C LEU A 151 19.31 0.29 -34.63
N GLN A 152 19.87 -0.09 -35.78
CA GLN A 152 21.10 -0.89 -35.85
C GLN A 152 22.35 -0.21 -35.28
N SER A 153 22.35 1.11 -35.16
CA SER A 153 23.48 1.91 -34.67
C SER A 153 23.40 2.29 -33.21
N GLU A 154 22.40 1.82 -32.47
CA GLU A 154 22.22 2.15 -31.07
C GLU A 154 23.32 1.52 -30.20
N LYS A 155 24.09 2.35 -29.49
CA LYS A 155 25.24 1.89 -28.70
C LYS A 155 24.86 1.09 -27.46
N ASN A 156 23.68 1.37 -26.87
CA ASN A 156 23.20 0.73 -25.65
C ASN A 156 21.70 0.46 -25.79
N PRO A 157 21.29 -0.52 -26.61
CA PRO A 157 19.88 -0.86 -26.75
C PRO A 157 19.33 -1.49 -25.48
N TRP A 158 18.07 -1.21 -25.19
CA TRP A 158 17.34 -1.98 -24.19
C TRP A 158 17.04 -3.37 -24.76
N THR A 159 17.18 -4.40 -23.92
CA THR A 159 17.05 -5.82 -24.33
C THR A 159 16.00 -6.57 -23.55
N SER A 160 15.57 -6.01 -22.40
CA SER A 160 14.57 -6.63 -21.53
C SER A 160 13.73 -5.58 -20.84
N TRP A 161 12.54 -5.99 -20.40
CA TRP A 161 11.68 -5.15 -19.59
C TRP A 161 10.97 -5.94 -18.49
N LYS A 162 10.57 -5.24 -17.45
CA LYS A 162 9.68 -5.73 -16.40
C LYS A 162 9.05 -4.55 -15.67
N ILE A 163 7.95 -4.81 -14.97
CA ILE A 163 7.45 -3.90 -13.95
C ILE A 163 8.03 -4.36 -12.60
N TRP A 164 8.45 -3.42 -11.77
CA TRP A 164 8.94 -3.66 -10.43
C TRP A 164 8.48 -2.54 -9.52
N ASN A 165 7.68 -2.86 -8.50
CA ASN A 165 7.09 -1.88 -7.59
C ASN A 165 6.44 -0.70 -8.33
N GLY A 166 5.65 -1.01 -9.40
CA GLY A 166 4.92 -0.02 -10.20
C GLY A 166 5.76 0.80 -11.17
N LYS A 167 7.06 0.51 -11.31
CA LYS A 167 7.97 1.19 -12.24
C LYS A 167 8.32 0.31 -13.42
N LEU A 168 8.50 0.91 -14.58
CA LEU A 168 9.01 0.21 -15.77
C LEU A 168 10.54 0.15 -15.71
N ILE A 169 11.08 -1.05 -15.77
CA ILE A 169 12.52 -1.29 -15.89
C ILE A 169 12.82 -1.73 -17.31
N LEU A 170 13.62 -0.95 -18.03
CA LEU A 170 14.15 -1.26 -19.34
C LEU A 170 15.65 -1.59 -19.21
N SER A 171 16.00 -2.87 -19.26
CA SER A 171 17.34 -3.40 -18.95
C SER A 171 17.79 -3.00 -17.53
N LYS A 172 18.59 -1.95 -17.39
CA LYS A 172 19.08 -1.40 -16.11
C LYS A 172 18.48 -0.04 -15.75
N ASP A 173 17.74 0.56 -16.68
CA ASP A 173 17.16 1.89 -16.51
C ASP A 173 15.75 1.77 -15.90
N THR A 174 15.47 2.54 -14.87
CA THR A 174 14.18 2.55 -14.17
C THR A 174 13.43 3.83 -14.50
N PHE A 175 12.15 3.68 -14.83
CA PHE A 175 11.27 4.77 -15.22
C PHE A 175 9.95 4.71 -14.45
N GLU A 176 9.41 5.88 -14.12
CA GLU A 176 7.99 6.08 -13.87
C GLU A 176 7.27 6.12 -15.22
N VAL A 177 6.11 5.48 -15.32
CA VAL A 177 5.21 5.63 -16.47
C VAL A 177 4.33 6.83 -16.21
N ASP A 178 4.74 7.99 -16.71
CA ASP A 178 4.01 9.24 -16.52
C ASP A 178 2.70 9.24 -17.31
N ASN A 179 2.78 8.85 -18.59
CA ASN A 179 1.61 8.68 -19.44
C ASN A 179 1.74 7.42 -20.30
N LEU A 180 0.61 6.73 -20.49
CA LEU A 180 0.47 5.64 -21.45
C LEU A 180 -0.91 5.78 -22.09
N GLY A 181 -0.93 6.06 -23.37
CA GLY A 181 -2.14 6.16 -24.19
C GLY A 181 -2.09 5.20 -25.37
N ALA A 182 -3.11 5.29 -26.24
CA ALA A 182 -3.16 4.46 -27.44
C ALA A 182 -1.94 4.67 -28.35
N ASP A 183 -1.52 5.94 -28.52
CA ASP A 183 -0.45 6.35 -29.43
C ASP A 183 0.72 7.07 -28.75
N SER A 184 0.73 7.16 -27.41
CA SER A 184 1.73 7.92 -26.67
C SER A 184 2.23 7.18 -25.45
N LEU A 185 3.54 7.27 -25.19
CA LEU A 185 4.19 6.79 -23.98
C LEU A 185 5.13 7.88 -23.48
N ALA A 186 4.94 8.32 -22.24
CA ALA A 186 5.88 9.20 -21.56
C ALA A 186 6.48 8.47 -20.36
N LEU A 187 7.80 8.41 -20.34
CA LEU A 187 8.61 7.79 -19.30
C LEU A 187 9.45 8.83 -18.60
N GLU A 188 9.44 8.84 -17.27
CA GLU A 188 10.23 9.78 -16.49
C GLU A 188 11.30 9.06 -15.67
N ASN A 189 12.49 9.63 -15.61
CA ASN A 189 13.54 9.25 -14.69
C ASN A 189 14.35 10.48 -14.26
N LYS A 190 15.41 10.26 -13.47
CA LYS A 190 16.31 11.35 -12.99
C LYS A 190 16.93 12.22 -14.09
N ASN A 191 16.95 11.76 -15.35
CA ASN A 191 17.53 12.47 -16.48
C ASN A 191 16.48 13.28 -17.27
N GLY A 192 15.19 13.15 -16.94
CA GLY A 192 14.09 13.88 -17.56
C GLY A 192 12.95 12.98 -18.03
N ILE A 193 12.09 13.58 -18.87
CA ILE A 193 10.92 12.93 -19.46
C ILE A 193 11.25 12.56 -20.91
N PHE A 194 10.96 11.32 -21.26
CA PHE A 194 11.16 10.75 -22.61
C PHE A 194 9.81 10.44 -23.21
N VAL A 195 9.50 11.05 -24.33
CA VAL A 195 8.21 10.90 -25.01
C VAL A 195 8.39 10.06 -26.28
N PHE A 196 7.52 9.07 -26.42
CA PHE A 196 7.49 8.18 -27.57
C PHE A 196 6.09 8.18 -28.20
N THR A 197 6.04 7.95 -29.47
CA THR A 197 4.81 7.71 -30.24
C THR A 197 4.77 6.24 -30.67
N ARG A 198 3.56 5.71 -30.84
CA ARG A 198 3.41 4.34 -31.30
C ARG A 198 3.87 4.23 -32.76
N GLY A 199 4.77 3.28 -33.03
CA GLY A 199 5.16 2.91 -34.40
C GLY A 199 4.02 2.15 -35.10
N LYS A 200 3.91 2.40 -36.40
CA LYS A 200 2.95 1.70 -37.26
C LYS A 200 3.53 0.35 -37.72
#